data_1cf24a252c421c401caa8d47114734f4
#
_entry.id   1cf24a252c421c401caa8d47114734f4
#
_cell.length_a   1.000
_cell.length_b   1.000
_cell.length_c   1.000
_cell.angle_alpha   90.00
_cell.angle_beta   90.00
_cell.angle_gamma   90.00
#
_symmetry.space_group_name_H-M   'P 1'
#
loop_
_entity.id
_entity.type
_entity.pdbx_description
1 polymer ?
#
loop_
_entity_poly.entity_id
_entity_poly.type
_entity_poly.pdbx_seq_one_letter_code
_entity_poly.pdbx_strand_id
1 'polypeptide(L)'
;MTIVLLVLGLAAGSYAYANTQHGSDQFGDGPKMAQGAPPDGQGGPGGQGPGGTPPDGKGGPGSSSADIDYSGAVEIASKETESGKTYASTKGDQSALLVATTDEVTITNPTVTKSGDSDGGDNSNFYGLNAGVLVKDGSKTTITGGTINTSANGANGIFSYGGNGGQNGADGDGTTVTIRDTKIVTTGASSGGIMTTGGGTTYAYNLDITTSGQSSAAIRTDRGGGKVVVDGGKYTSNGLGSPAIYSTADITVSNATLTSNLSEGVCIEGLNAITLNNCNLTANNTKRNGNATFLDTIMIYQSMSGDAASGTSQFTMNGGTLTSKSGHVFHVTNTNAVISLKGVTIENKDAESILLSVCADGWQGGSNVATLNASAQKLSGAIKVGSDSQLTLKLTDGSTLNGAIDGKITNAKGSTVSKEVGKVSVTLDGTSTWTLTGDSYVTEFNGNASNVISNGHTLYVNGVALKGVK
;
A
#
# COMPACT_ATOMS: atom_id res chain seq x y z
N MET A 1 -38.91 10.45 -4.70
CA MET A 1 -38.26 9.92 -3.49
C MET A 1 -36.78 9.92 -3.78
N THR A 2 -36.11 11.03 -3.48
CA THR A 2 -34.74 11.32 -3.89
C THR A 2 -33.82 10.74 -2.81
N ILE A 3 -33.10 9.69 -3.17
CA ILE A 3 -32.07 9.15 -2.29
C ILE A 3 -30.83 10.04 -2.47
N VAL A 4 -30.59 10.85 -1.48
CA VAL A 4 -29.32 11.58 -1.33
C VAL A 4 -28.30 10.56 -0.88
N LEU A 5 -27.46 10.08 -1.79
CA LEU A 5 -26.24 9.40 -1.43
C LEU A 5 -25.25 10.43 -0.92
N LEU A 6 -25.06 10.44 0.38
CA LEU A 6 -23.98 11.16 1.02
C LEU A 6 -22.65 10.49 0.57
N VAL A 7 -21.96 11.12 -0.36
CA VAL A 7 -20.59 10.76 -0.70
C VAL A 7 -19.73 11.29 0.44
N LEU A 8 -19.40 10.43 1.38
CA LEU A 8 -18.36 10.69 2.36
C LEU A 8 -17.05 10.90 1.60
N GLY A 9 -16.49 12.08 1.71
CA GLY A 9 -15.16 12.39 1.24
C GLY A 9 -14.18 11.46 1.95
N LEU A 10 -13.67 10.51 1.21
CA LEU A 10 -12.60 9.65 1.66
C LEU A 10 -11.34 10.47 1.80
N ALA A 11 -10.60 10.18 2.83
CA ALA A 11 -9.26 10.67 3.04
C ALA A 11 -8.51 10.72 1.71
N ALA A 12 -8.21 11.91 1.24
CA ALA A 12 -7.66 12.13 -0.10
C ALA A 12 -6.29 11.49 -0.29
N GLY A 13 -5.83 10.73 0.63
CA GLY A 13 -4.51 10.20 0.60
C GLY A 13 -4.31 8.79 1.06
N SER A 14 -5.00 8.35 2.06
CA SER A 14 -4.72 7.02 2.60
C SER A 14 -4.94 5.90 1.62
N TYR A 15 -5.78 6.15 0.68
CA TYR A 15 -5.95 5.35 -0.50
C TYR A 15 -6.28 6.30 -1.62
N ALA A 16 -5.39 6.48 -2.53
CA ALA A 16 -5.68 7.07 -3.83
C ALA A 16 -6.79 6.29 -4.58
N TYR A 17 -7.50 5.53 -3.88
CA TYR A 17 -8.67 4.76 -4.19
C TYR A 17 -9.95 5.44 -3.70
N ALA A 18 -10.01 6.74 -3.67
CA ALA A 18 -11.26 7.44 -3.44
C ALA A 18 -12.25 7.08 -4.55
N ASN A 19 -13.38 6.58 -4.16
CA ASN A 19 -14.38 6.09 -5.09
C ASN A 19 -15.06 7.25 -5.82
N THR A 20 -14.64 7.55 -7.03
CA THR A 20 -15.38 8.40 -7.96
C THR A 20 -16.12 7.52 -8.97
N GLN A 21 -17.14 6.83 -8.53
CA GLN A 21 -18.14 6.30 -9.43
C GLN A 21 -19.21 7.36 -9.65
N HIS A 22 -19.08 8.17 -10.68
CA HIS A 22 -20.20 8.75 -11.38
C HIS A 22 -20.11 8.34 -12.84
N GLY A 23 -20.87 7.32 -13.16
CA GLY A 23 -21.30 7.10 -14.50
C GLY A 23 -22.42 8.06 -14.84
N SER A 24 -22.29 8.76 -15.90
CA SER A 24 -23.40 9.10 -16.78
C SER A 24 -22.83 9.52 -18.13
N ASP A 25 -23.12 8.70 -19.10
CA ASP A 25 -23.10 9.09 -20.49
C ASP A 25 -23.98 10.31 -20.70
N GLN A 26 -23.44 11.36 -21.29
CA GLN A 26 -24.14 12.14 -22.31
C GLN A 26 -23.13 12.97 -23.10
N PHE A 27 -23.09 12.69 -24.38
CA PHE A 27 -22.42 13.50 -25.39
C PHE A 27 -23.14 14.83 -25.58
N GLY A 28 -22.38 15.91 -25.71
CA GLY A 28 -22.84 17.21 -26.13
C GLY A 28 -21.70 17.99 -26.77
N ASP A 29 -21.80 18.18 -28.08
CA ASP A 29 -20.88 18.96 -28.92
C ASP A 29 -20.81 20.45 -28.57
N GLY A 30 -19.60 21.04 -28.78
CA GLY A 30 -19.42 22.41 -29.16
C GLY A 30 -18.40 23.20 -28.33
N PRO A 31 -17.98 24.40 -28.76
CA PRO A 31 -17.14 24.64 -29.92
C PRO A 31 -15.72 25.14 -29.57
N LYS A 32 -14.83 25.08 -30.55
CA LYS A 32 -13.46 25.59 -30.56
C LYS A 32 -13.40 27.09 -30.22
N MET A 33 -12.44 27.48 -29.36
CA MET A 33 -11.93 28.86 -29.32
C MET A 33 -10.41 28.90 -29.15
N ALA A 34 -9.87 29.94 -29.76
CA ALA A 34 -8.56 30.20 -30.25
C ALA A 34 -7.43 30.35 -29.21
N GLN A 35 -6.20 30.14 -29.75
CA GLN A 35 -4.91 30.40 -29.15
C GLN A 35 -4.73 31.88 -28.75
N GLY A 36 -4.14 32.11 -27.56
CA GLY A 36 -3.51 33.35 -27.17
C GLY A 36 -2.31 33.03 -26.27
N ALA A 37 -1.14 33.56 -26.64
CA ALA A 37 0.12 33.34 -25.96
C ALA A 37 0.24 34.09 -24.63
N PRO A 38 1.19 33.67 -23.73
CA PRO A 38 1.25 34.11 -22.34
C PRO A 38 2.07 35.41 -22.13
N PRO A 39 1.92 36.08 -21.00
CA PRO A 39 2.98 36.90 -20.43
C PRO A 39 3.59 36.28 -19.16
N ASP A 40 4.88 36.51 -19.01
CA ASP A 40 5.78 36.08 -17.95
C ASP A 40 5.34 36.50 -16.53
N GLY A 41 5.63 35.62 -15.55
CA GLY A 41 5.65 36.02 -14.14
C GLY A 41 5.47 34.91 -13.13
N GLN A 42 6.57 34.45 -12.60
CA GLN A 42 6.83 33.81 -11.29
C GLN A 42 5.65 33.31 -10.44
N GLY A 43 5.67 32.03 -10.13
CA GLY A 43 4.85 31.40 -9.11
C GLY A 43 4.65 29.93 -9.44
N GLY A 44 5.34 29.02 -8.75
CA GLY A 44 5.18 27.58 -8.95
C GLY A 44 3.72 27.15 -8.70
N PRO A 45 3.15 26.30 -9.56
CA PRO A 45 1.78 25.83 -9.36
C PRO A 45 1.76 24.68 -8.37
N GLY A 46 1.20 24.92 -7.21
CA GLY A 46 0.58 23.86 -6.44
C GLY A 46 -0.57 23.30 -7.26
N GLY A 47 -0.43 22.10 -7.79
CA GLY A 47 -1.47 21.45 -8.57
C GLY A 47 -2.65 21.11 -7.67
N GLN A 48 -3.74 21.87 -7.80
CA GLN A 48 -5.04 21.43 -7.29
C GLN A 48 -5.52 20.26 -8.12
N GLY A 49 -5.53 19.05 -7.54
CA GLY A 49 -6.34 17.95 -8.04
C GLY A 49 -7.83 18.30 -7.96
N PRO A 50 -8.70 17.73 -8.79
CA PRO A 50 -10.14 17.95 -8.70
C PRO A 50 -10.71 17.22 -7.50
N GLY A 51 -10.62 17.83 -6.34
CA GLY A 51 -11.26 17.43 -5.10
C GLY A 51 -11.87 18.68 -4.48
N GLY A 52 -13.18 18.69 -4.37
CA GLY A 52 -13.87 19.76 -3.65
C GLY A 52 -13.34 19.81 -2.23
N THR A 53 -13.10 21.03 -1.73
CA THR A 53 -12.83 21.28 -0.31
C THR A 53 -13.87 20.56 0.54
N PRO A 54 -13.45 19.81 1.58
CA PRO A 54 -14.38 19.29 2.57
C PRO A 54 -15.20 20.46 3.16
N PRO A 55 -16.49 20.29 3.46
CA PRO A 55 -17.35 21.38 3.88
C PRO A 55 -16.88 22.14 5.11
N ASP A 56 -16.00 21.58 5.93
CA ASP A 56 -15.62 22.14 7.23
C ASP A 56 -14.11 22.38 7.43
N GLY A 57 -13.27 22.18 6.41
CA GLY A 57 -11.84 22.48 6.48
C GLY A 57 -11.04 21.73 7.55
N LYS A 58 -11.60 20.70 8.17
CA LYS A 58 -10.93 19.89 9.17
C LYS A 58 -10.36 18.62 8.55
N GLY A 59 -9.05 18.43 8.66
CA GLY A 59 -8.37 17.19 8.29
C GLY A 59 -7.84 17.11 6.86
N GLY A 60 -7.87 18.16 6.04
CA GLY A 60 -7.27 18.19 4.71
C GLY A 60 -5.73 18.30 4.74
N PRO A 61 -5.04 18.18 3.56
CA PRO A 61 -3.60 18.40 3.46
C PRO A 61 -3.21 19.74 4.11
N GLY A 62 -2.37 19.68 5.14
CA GLY A 62 -1.95 20.85 5.92
C GLY A 62 -2.73 21.10 7.21
N SER A 63 -3.74 20.28 7.55
CA SER A 63 -4.36 20.32 8.88
C SER A 63 -3.37 19.87 9.95
N SER A 64 -3.44 20.53 11.10
CA SER A 64 -2.66 20.19 12.29
C SER A 64 -3.50 19.39 13.26
N SER A 65 -2.89 18.43 13.96
CA SER A 65 -3.55 17.71 15.07
C SER A 65 -3.89 18.60 16.26
N ALA A 66 -3.34 19.82 16.32
CA ALA A 66 -3.62 20.79 17.37
C ALA A 66 -5.09 21.28 17.36
N ASP A 67 -5.78 21.16 16.23
CA ASP A 67 -7.19 21.55 16.10
C ASP A 67 -8.17 20.42 16.41
N ILE A 68 -7.67 19.24 16.82
CA ILE A 68 -8.51 18.07 17.12
C ILE A 68 -8.79 17.99 18.61
N ASP A 69 -10.07 18.01 18.94
CA ASP A 69 -10.55 17.75 20.30
C ASP A 69 -10.64 16.24 20.54
N TYR A 70 -9.58 15.68 21.12
CA TYR A 70 -9.53 14.25 21.43
C TYR A 70 -10.32 13.93 22.70
N SER A 71 -11.12 12.88 22.66
CA SER A 71 -11.77 12.34 23.84
C SER A 71 -11.76 10.82 23.88
N GLY A 72 -11.69 10.25 25.07
CA GLY A 72 -11.84 8.84 25.34
C GLY A 72 -13.07 8.59 26.23
N ALA A 73 -13.75 7.45 26.05
CA ALA A 73 -14.73 7.02 27.04
C ALA A 73 -14.02 6.69 28.37
N VAL A 74 -12.80 6.20 28.28
CA VAL A 74 -11.82 6.11 29.36
C VAL A 74 -10.54 6.77 28.89
N GLU A 75 -9.94 7.57 29.75
CA GLU A 75 -8.69 8.29 29.49
C GLU A 75 -7.62 7.91 30.51
N ILE A 76 -6.42 7.60 30.01
CA ILE A 76 -5.24 7.33 30.82
C ILE A 76 -4.23 8.46 30.55
N ALA A 77 -4.00 9.30 31.56
CA ALA A 77 -3.14 10.49 31.47
C ALA A 77 -1.88 10.39 32.35
N SER A 78 -1.59 9.23 32.90
CA SER A 78 -0.41 8.97 33.75
C SER A 78 -0.04 7.50 33.71
N LYS A 79 1.04 7.13 34.36
CA LYS A 79 1.46 5.73 34.51
C LYS A 79 0.33 4.88 35.10
N GLU A 80 -0.03 3.81 34.40
CA GLU A 80 -1.13 2.94 34.77
C GLU A 80 -0.81 1.48 34.44
N THR A 81 -1.37 0.56 35.25
CA THR A 81 -1.33 -0.88 34.99
C THR A 81 -2.73 -1.43 35.22
N GLU A 82 -3.36 -1.91 34.16
CA GLU A 82 -4.71 -2.42 34.19
C GLU A 82 -4.80 -3.86 33.66
N SER A 83 -5.75 -4.63 34.20
CA SER A 83 -5.98 -6.01 33.78
C SER A 83 -7.47 -6.33 33.76
N GLY A 84 -7.92 -7.02 32.69
CA GLY A 84 -9.30 -7.51 32.55
C GLY A 84 -10.35 -6.40 32.45
N LYS A 85 -9.96 -5.18 32.09
CA LYS A 85 -10.87 -4.03 31.99
C LYS A 85 -11.66 -4.04 30.70
N THR A 86 -12.84 -3.48 30.76
CA THR A 86 -13.69 -3.21 29.59
C THR A 86 -13.70 -1.73 29.27
N TYR A 87 -13.43 -1.40 28.02
CA TYR A 87 -13.48 -0.05 27.46
C TYR A 87 -14.51 -0.01 26.34
N ALA A 88 -15.47 0.87 26.40
CA ALA A 88 -16.55 0.94 25.42
C ALA A 88 -16.92 2.37 25.08
N SER A 89 -17.11 2.66 23.79
CA SER A 89 -17.69 3.91 23.32
C SER A 89 -18.69 3.66 22.20
N THR A 90 -19.82 4.36 22.29
CA THR A 90 -20.87 4.39 21.24
C THR A 90 -20.99 5.78 20.61
N LYS A 91 -20.16 6.74 21.03
CA LYS A 91 -20.16 8.10 20.50
C LYS A 91 -19.26 8.21 19.29
N GLY A 92 -19.72 8.97 18.29
CA GLY A 92 -18.85 9.39 17.18
C GLY A 92 -17.67 10.23 17.69
N ASP A 93 -16.54 10.12 17.03
CA ASP A 93 -15.30 10.87 17.29
C ASP A 93 -14.71 10.72 18.71
N GLN A 94 -15.17 9.74 19.47
CA GLN A 94 -14.66 9.41 20.78
C GLN A 94 -13.99 8.02 20.74
N SER A 95 -12.73 7.91 21.15
CA SER A 95 -12.06 6.61 21.33
C SER A 95 -12.69 5.83 22.49
N ALA A 96 -12.71 4.50 22.43
CA ALA A 96 -13.12 3.71 23.58
C ALA A 96 -12.09 3.81 24.71
N LEU A 97 -10.80 3.84 24.36
CA LEU A 97 -9.69 4.11 25.26
C LEU A 97 -8.74 5.14 24.61
N LEU A 98 -8.47 6.23 25.32
CA LEU A 98 -7.46 7.21 24.98
C LEU A 98 -6.30 7.12 25.98
N VAL A 99 -5.11 6.87 25.49
CA VAL A 99 -3.86 6.94 26.28
C VAL A 99 -3.07 8.15 25.79
N ALA A 100 -2.99 9.19 26.59
CA ALA A 100 -2.35 10.45 26.26
C ALA A 100 -1.44 10.88 27.44
N THR A 101 -0.20 10.38 27.46
CA THR A 101 0.79 10.59 28.50
C THR A 101 2.19 10.32 27.98
N THR A 102 3.21 10.82 28.63
CA THR A 102 4.61 10.45 28.37
C THR A 102 5.05 9.22 29.18
N ASP A 103 4.16 8.70 30.03
CA ASP A 103 4.46 7.59 30.93
C ASP A 103 4.30 6.22 30.24
N GLU A 104 4.73 5.19 30.96
CA GLU A 104 4.51 3.79 30.59
C GLU A 104 3.12 3.33 31.05
N VAL A 105 2.36 2.71 30.13
CA VAL A 105 1.03 2.14 30.39
C VAL A 105 1.05 0.66 30.03
N THR A 106 0.55 -0.18 30.94
CA THR A 106 0.42 -1.62 30.71
C THR A 106 -1.03 -2.06 30.84
N ILE A 107 -1.54 -2.71 29.79
CA ILE A 107 -2.94 -3.18 29.73
C ILE A 107 -2.93 -4.68 29.40
N THR A 108 -3.52 -5.48 30.27
CA THR A 108 -3.56 -6.94 30.09
C THR A 108 -5.01 -7.41 29.94
N ASN A 109 -5.25 -8.24 28.95
CA ASN A 109 -6.58 -8.82 28.64
C ASN A 109 -7.73 -7.78 28.58
N PRO A 110 -7.60 -6.67 27.84
CA PRO A 110 -8.69 -5.73 27.68
C PRO A 110 -9.83 -6.32 26.85
N THR A 111 -11.04 -5.85 27.10
CA THR A 111 -12.18 -5.99 26.19
C THR A 111 -12.54 -4.59 25.68
N VAL A 112 -12.26 -4.32 24.41
CA VAL A 112 -12.55 -3.03 23.80
C VAL A 112 -13.69 -3.17 22.79
N THR A 113 -14.70 -2.30 22.90
CA THR A 113 -15.78 -2.21 21.92
C THR A 113 -15.99 -0.76 21.49
N LYS A 114 -16.05 -0.54 20.17
CA LYS A 114 -16.24 0.79 19.60
C LYS A 114 -17.32 0.74 18.52
N SER A 115 -18.36 1.54 18.71
CA SER A 115 -19.39 1.86 17.72
C SER A 115 -19.63 3.38 17.74
N GLY A 116 -20.39 3.88 16.80
CA GLY A 116 -20.53 5.33 16.60
C GLY A 116 -19.53 5.84 15.57
N ASP A 117 -20.06 6.18 14.40
CA ASP A 117 -19.26 6.57 13.23
C ASP A 117 -18.54 7.89 13.46
N SER A 118 -17.36 8.02 12.87
CA SER A 118 -16.67 9.30 12.79
C SER A 118 -17.31 10.18 11.72
N ASP A 119 -17.48 11.47 12.02
CA ASP A 119 -17.78 12.51 11.06
C ASP A 119 -16.54 13.42 10.81
N GLY A 120 -15.43 13.13 11.51
CA GLY A 120 -14.17 13.87 11.42
C GLY A 120 -13.37 13.62 10.14
N GLY A 121 -13.89 12.88 9.17
CA GLY A 121 -13.24 12.64 7.88
C GLY A 121 -11.83 12.04 8.01
N ASP A 122 -10.84 12.72 7.43
CA ASP A 122 -9.45 12.30 7.44
C ASP A 122 -8.80 12.26 8.82
N ASN A 123 -9.37 12.96 9.83
CA ASN A 123 -8.83 12.97 11.19
C ASN A 123 -8.82 11.58 11.82
N SER A 124 -9.75 10.71 11.44
CA SER A 124 -9.77 9.32 11.90
C SER A 124 -8.61 8.49 11.37
N ASN A 125 -8.14 8.78 10.16
CA ASN A 125 -7.05 8.06 9.51
C ASN A 125 -5.68 8.66 9.76
N PHE A 126 -5.57 9.99 9.85
CA PHE A 126 -4.29 10.66 10.01
C PHE A 126 -3.89 10.82 11.47
N TYR A 127 -4.87 11.03 12.34
CA TYR A 127 -4.61 11.45 13.73
C TYR A 127 -5.28 10.54 14.76
N GLY A 128 -5.99 9.51 14.34
CA GLY A 128 -6.57 8.48 15.24
C GLY A 128 -7.86 8.86 15.93
N LEU A 129 -8.55 9.91 15.46
CA LEU A 129 -9.88 10.22 15.96
C LEU A 129 -10.79 9.00 15.82
N ASN A 130 -11.63 8.73 16.82
CA ASN A 130 -12.59 7.61 16.81
C ASN A 130 -12.02 6.19 16.96
N ALA A 131 -10.75 6.00 17.29
CA ALA A 131 -10.14 4.66 17.39
C ALA A 131 -10.75 3.80 18.52
N GLY A 132 -10.62 2.48 18.40
CA GLY A 132 -10.87 1.58 19.53
C GLY A 132 -9.93 1.91 20.68
N VAL A 133 -8.61 1.93 20.41
CA VAL A 133 -7.57 2.40 21.32
C VAL A 133 -6.71 3.43 20.58
N LEU A 134 -6.63 4.65 21.10
CA LEU A 134 -5.71 5.68 20.64
C LEU A 134 -4.58 5.87 21.65
N VAL A 135 -3.35 5.79 21.19
CA VAL A 135 -2.14 6.06 21.98
C VAL A 135 -1.38 7.22 21.36
N LYS A 136 -1.05 8.23 22.14
CA LYS A 136 -0.38 9.47 21.69
C LYS A 136 0.44 10.12 22.81
N ASP A 137 1.04 11.27 22.50
CA ASP A 137 1.77 12.14 23.42
C ASP A 137 3.00 11.48 24.06
N GLY A 138 3.75 10.68 23.28
CA GLY A 138 5.00 10.06 23.71
C GLY A 138 4.83 8.82 24.58
N SER A 139 3.60 8.31 24.74
CA SER A 139 3.33 7.14 25.59
C SER A 139 4.03 5.88 25.09
N LYS A 140 4.49 5.08 26.07
CA LYS A 140 4.98 3.72 25.84
C LYS A 140 3.98 2.72 26.38
N THR A 141 3.01 2.38 25.52
CA THR A 141 1.89 1.51 25.89
C THR A 141 2.14 0.06 25.49
N THR A 142 1.97 -0.87 26.42
CA THR A 142 1.99 -2.31 26.18
C THR A 142 0.60 -2.90 26.36
N ILE A 143 0.08 -3.60 25.33
CA ILE A 143 -1.19 -4.30 25.38
C ILE A 143 -0.91 -5.79 25.18
N THR A 144 -1.41 -6.64 26.08
CA THR A 144 -1.21 -8.09 25.98
C THR A 144 -2.53 -8.82 26.14
N GLY A 145 -2.84 -9.73 25.22
CA GLY A 145 -4.09 -10.50 25.22
C GLY A 145 -5.30 -9.64 24.92
N GLY A 146 -6.47 -10.19 25.23
CA GLY A 146 -7.75 -9.51 25.10
C GLY A 146 -8.28 -9.39 23.67
N THR A 147 -9.37 -8.62 23.55
CA THR A 147 -10.10 -8.44 22.29
C THR A 147 -10.43 -6.97 22.03
N ILE A 148 -10.29 -6.56 20.79
CA ILE A 148 -10.67 -5.22 20.32
C ILE A 148 -11.60 -5.37 19.14
N ASN A 149 -12.84 -4.89 19.30
CA ASN A 149 -13.87 -4.96 18.29
C ASN A 149 -14.38 -3.56 17.95
N THR A 150 -14.28 -3.17 16.70
CA THR A 150 -14.84 -1.93 16.19
C THR A 150 -15.85 -2.19 15.08
N SER A 151 -16.99 -1.53 15.13
CA SER A 151 -18.04 -1.66 14.10
C SER A 151 -18.40 -0.34 13.43
N ALA A 152 -17.72 0.73 13.79
CA ALA A 152 -17.97 2.07 13.28
C ALA A 152 -17.06 2.44 12.12
N ASN A 153 -17.51 3.34 11.26
CA ASN A 153 -16.68 3.97 10.23
C ASN A 153 -15.63 4.89 10.90
N GLY A 154 -14.39 4.87 10.38
CA GLY A 154 -13.27 5.62 10.94
C GLY A 154 -12.77 5.09 12.29
N ALA A 155 -13.19 3.88 12.71
CA ALA A 155 -12.81 3.30 13.99
C ALA A 155 -11.68 2.25 13.81
N ASN A 156 -10.45 2.70 13.68
CA ASN A 156 -9.28 1.82 13.67
C ASN A 156 -9.19 1.03 14.99
N GLY A 157 -8.70 -0.21 14.94
CA GLY A 157 -8.62 -1.06 16.12
C GLY A 157 -7.68 -0.48 17.18
N ILE A 158 -6.36 -0.42 16.88
CA ILE A 158 -5.35 0.26 17.70
C ILE A 158 -4.64 1.28 16.84
N PHE A 159 -4.50 2.49 17.37
CA PHE A 159 -3.86 3.61 16.69
C PHE A 159 -2.68 4.14 17.50
N SER A 160 -1.49 4.19 16.90
CA SER A 160 -0.28 4.82 17.42
C SER A 160 -0.04 6.13 16.66
N TYR A 161 -0.23 7.27 17.32
CA TYR A 161 -0.03 8.59 16.72
C TYR A 161 1.17 9.29 17.34
N GLY A 162 2.22 9.53 16.56
CA GLY A 162 3.49 10.10 17.01
C GLY A 162 3.58 11.62 16.97
N GLY A 163 2.44 12.33 16.90
CA GLY A 163 2.39 13.79 17.04
C GLY A 163 2.71 14.59 15.77
N ASN A 164 3.26 13.97 14.72
CA ASN A 164 3.63 14.66 13.48
C ASN A 164 2.55 14.51 12.40
N GLY A 165 1.92 15.60 12.02
CA GLY A 165 0.89 15.62 10.99
C GLY A 165 1.38 15.87 9.56
N GLY A 166 2.71 15.99 9.35
CA GLY A 166 3.32 16.26 8.05
C GLY A 166 3.47 15.03 7.16
N GLN A 167 4.24 15.15 6.07
CA GLN A 167 4.61 14.02 5.24
C GLN A 167 5.59 13.09 5.98
N ASN A 168 5.71 11.86 5.51
CA ASN A 168 6.61 10.88 6.10
C ASN A 168 8.08 11.33 6.09
N GLY A 169 8.86 10.76 7.03
CA GLY A 169 10.28 11.08 7.22
C GLY A 169 10.56 12.08 8.33
N ALA A 170 9.54 12.56 9.04
CA ALA A 170 9.72 13.36 10.23
C ALA A 170 9.74 12.48 11.50
N ASP A 171 10.53 12.88 12.49
CA ASP A 171 10.58 12.19 13.76
C ASP A 171 9.28 12.39 14.55
N GLY A 172 8.78 11.32 15.18
CA GLY A 172 7.64 11.40 16.10
C GLY A 172 8.05 11.84 17.52
N ASP A 173 7.05 11.94 18.37
CA ASP A 173 7.19 12.34 19.79
C ASP A 173 7.66 11.21 20.72
N GLY A 174 7.94 10.03 20.16
CA GLY A 174 8.36 8.84 20.91
C GLY A 174 7.21 7.90 21.28
N THR A 175 5.97 8.20 20.85
CA THR A 175 4.82 7.29 21.03
C THR A 175 5.14 5.90 20.50
N THR A 176 5.00 4.90 21.35
CA THR A 176 5.30 3.50 21.05
C THR A 176 4.22 2.59 21.60
N VAL A 177 3.70 1.72 20.75
CA VAL A 177 2.70 0.70 21.13
C VAL A 177 3.30 -0.68 20.92
N THR A 178 3.33 -1.48 21.96
CA THR A 178 3.69 -2.90 21.91
C THR A 178 2.45 -3.74 22.13
N ILE A 179 2.07 -4.58 21.16
CA ILE A 179 0.84 -5.38 21.19
C ILE A 179 1.21 -6.85 21.09
N ARG A 180 0.67 -7.69 21.96
CA ARG A 180 0.94 -9.13 21.97
C ARG A 180 -0.34 -9.95 22.12
N ASP A 181 -0.43 -11.06 21.37
CA ASP A 181 -1.46 -12.09 21.55
C ASP A 181 -2.89 -11.54 21.61
N THR A 182 -3.17 -10.46 20.88
CA THR A 182 -4.43 -9.71 20.91
C THR A 182 -5.24 -10.04 19.65
N LYS A 183 -6.55 -10.22 19.81
CA LYS A 183 -7.48 -10.33 18.70
C LYS A 183 -8.12 -9.00 18.37
N ILE A 184 -8.09 -8.61 17.10
CA ILE A 184 -8.66 -7.35 16.61
C ILE A 184 -9.63 -7.63 15.47
N VAL A 185 -10.84 -7.13 15.57
CA VAL A 185 -11.85 -7.22 14.50
C VAL A 185 -12.39 -5.82 14.22
N THR A 186 -12.32 -5.38 12.97
CA THR A 186 -12.91 -4.13 12.52
C THR A 186 -13.86 -4.37 11.36
N THR A 187 -15.05 -3.75 11.37
CA THR A 187 -16.04 -3.96 10.31
C THR A 187 -16.50 -2.68 9.61
N GLY A 188 -16.22 -1.52 10.17
CA GLY A 188 -16.52 -0.22 9.53
C GLY A 188 -15.58 0.11 8.38
N ALA A 189 -15.99 1.02 7.51
CA ALA A 189 -15.14 1.59 6.47
C ALA A 189 -14.07 2.49 7.10
N SER A 190 -12.91 2.61 6.45
CA SER A 190 -11.76 3.39 6.94
C SER A 190 -11.34 3.00 8.37
N SER A 191 -11.39 1.69 8.68
CA SER A 191 -11.19 1.13 10.02
C SER A 191 -10.16 0.01 9.97
N GLY A 192 -8.89 0.37 9.91
CA GLY A 192 -7.77 -0.58 9.88
C GLY A 192 -7.62 -1.36 11.20
N GLY A 193 -6.84 -2.44 11.16
CA GLY A 193 -6.56 -3.27 12.33
C GLY A 193 -5.60 -2.58 13.30
N ILE A 194 -4.32 -2.51 12.95
CA ILE A 194 -3.32 -1.67 13.61
C ILE A 194 -2.95 -0.52 12.68
N MET A 195 -2.87 0.66 13.24
CA MET A 195 -2.62 1.91 12.52
C MET A 195 -1.48 2.68 13.17
N THR A 196 -0.56 3.20 12.36
CA THR A 196 0.58 4.00 12.84
C THR A 196 0.76 5.19 11.94
N THR A 197 0.78 6.39 12.53
CA THR A 197 0.97 7.66 11.81
C THR A 197 1.79 8.66 12.61
N GLY A 198 2.13 9.77 11.99
CA GLY A 198 2.74 10.88 12.68
C GLY A 198 4.12 10.58 13.28
N GLY A 199 4.86 9.61 12.75
CA GLY A 199 6.14 9.19 13.30
C GLY A 199 6.04 8.24 14.50
N GLY A 200 4.86 7.70 14.80
CA GLY A 200 4.66 6.71 15.86
C GLY A 200 5.39 5.38 15.57
N THR A 201 5.47 4.53 16.58
CA THR A 201 6.07 3.20 16.44
C THR A 201 5.12 2.13 16.98
N THR A 202 4.93 1.05 16.21
CA THR A 202 4.15 -0.11 16.63
C THR A 202 4.99 -1.39 16.52
N TYR A 203 5.04 -2.14 17.61
CA TYR A 203 5.56 -3.50 17.68
C TYR A 203 4.40 -4.47 17.91
N ALA A 204 4.17 -5.39 16.99
CA ALA A 204 3.05 -6.33 17.02
C ALA A 204 3.54 -7.77 17.00
N TYR A 205 3.11 -8.56 17.96
CA TYR A 205 3.53 -9.94 18.12
C TYR A 205 2.34 -10.88 18.19
N ASN A 206 2.27 -11.85 17.27
CA ASN A 206 1.29 -12.93 17.26
C ASN A 206 -0.17 -12.44 17.35
N LEU A 207 -0.54 -11.41 16.56
CA LEU A 207 -1.90 -10.89 16.53
C LEU A 207 -2.82 -11.72 15.62
N ASP A 208 -4.11 -11.71 15.91
CA ASP A 208 -5.18 -12.23 15.04
C ASP A 208 -6.06 -11.05 14.62
N ILE A 209 -5.82 -10.52 13.42
CA ILE A 209 -6.52 -9.35 12.90
C ILE A 209 -7.44 -9.73 11.75
N THR A 210 -8.69 -9.29 11.81
CA THR A 210 -9.63 -9.36 10.69
C THR A 210 -10.28 -7.99 10.47
N THR A 211 -10.14 -7.44 9.27
CA THR A 211 -10.83 -6.22 8.84
C THR A 211 -11.81 -6.54 7.72
N SER A 212 -12.97 -5.87 7.68
CA SER A 212 -14.01 -6.18 6.68
C SER A 212 -14.55 -4.94 5.96
N GLY A 213 -14.28 -3.75 6.45
CA GLY A 213 -14.72 -2.51 5.82
C GLY A 213 -13.93 -2.15 4.57
N GLN A 214 -14.49 -1.27 3.76
CA GLN A 214 -13.78 -0.64 2.66
C GLN A 214 -12.64 0.24 3.21
N SER A 215 -11.51 0.32 2.51
CA SER A 215 -10.34 1.12 2.91
C SER A 215 -9.83 0.81 4.32
N SER A 216 -9.80 -0.49 4.67
CA SER A 216 -9.53 -0.98 6.03
C SER A 216 -8.45 -2.06 6.01
N ALA A 217 -7.19 -1.67 5.77
CA ALA A 217 -6.07 -2.61 5.78
C ALA A 217 -5.83 -3.20 7.16
N ALA A 218 -5.35 -4.44 7.22
CA ALA A 218 -5.08 -5.10 8.51
C ALA A 218 -3.87 -4.47 9.23
N ILE A 219 -2.81 -4.15 8.47
CA ILE A 219 -1.65 -3.38 8.92
C ILE A 219 -1.61 -2.11 8.07
N ARG A 220 -1.62 -0.96 8.72
CA ARG A 220 -1.74 0.30 8.00
C ARG A 220 -0.86 1.39 8.60
N THR A 221 -0.26 2.17 7.73
CA THR A 221 0.32 3.48 8.05
C THR A 221 -0.32 4.54 7.19
N ASP A 222 -0.22 5.79 7.60
CA ASP A 222 -0.72 6.92 6.85
C ASP A 222 0.16 8.15 7.09
N ARG A 223 -0.35 9.34 6.86
CA ARG A 223 0.35 10.62 6.91
C ARG A 223 1.28 10.74 8.12
N GLY A 224 2.45 11.32 7.91
CA GLY A 224 3.49 11.49 8.92
C GLY A 224 4.39 10.27 9.10
N GLY A 225 4.08 9.16 8.43
CA GLY A 225 4.90 7.95 8.49
C GLY A 225 4.97 7.33 9.88
N GLY A 226 6.05 6.61 10.11
CA GLY A 226 6.32 5.92 11.38
C GLY A 226 7.05 4.61 11.15
N LYS A 227 6.96 3.72 12.13
CA LYS A 227 7.59 2.40 12.07
C LYS A 227 6.63 1.32 12.56
N VAL A 228 6.50 0.25 11.79
CA VAL A 228 5.74 -0.93 12.20
C VAL A 228 6.61 -2.17 12.08
N VAL A 229 6.72 -2.91 13.17
CA VAL A 229 7.43 -4.19 13.21
C VAL A 229 6.47 -5.26 13.70
N VAL A 230 6.29 -6.28 12.87
CA VAL A 230 5.37 -7.40 13.12
C VAL A 230 6.15 -8.71 13.15
N ASP A 231 5.89 -9.55 14.14
CA ASP A 231 6.42 -10.91 14.19
C ASP A 231 5.33 -11.90 14.58
N GLY A 232 5.07 -12.86 13.71
CA GLY A 232 4.01 -13.85 13.85
C GLY A 232 2.60 -13.31 13.64
N GLY A 233 1.61 -14.19 13.77
CA GLY A 233 0.19 -13.87 13.71
C GLY A 233 -0.47 -14.01 12.34
N LYS A 234 -1.76 -13.64 12.32
CA LYS A 234 -2.63 -13.68 11.13
C LYS A 234 -3.26 -12.31 10.91
N TYR A 235 -3.22 -11.86 9.68
CA TYR A 235 -3.70 -10.54 9.26
C TYR A 235 -4.56 -10.71 8.03
N THR A 236 -5.86 -10.56 8.17
CA THR A 236 -6.84 -10.79 7.10
C THR A 236 -7.62 -9.51 6.81
N SER A 237 -7.68 -9.11 5.56
CA SER A 237 -8.54 -8.05 5.06
C SER A 237 -9.56 -8.60 4.05
N ASN A 238 -10.81 -8.15 4.15
CA ASN A 238 -11.93 -8.62 3.33
C ASN A 238 -12.59 -7.50 2.53
N GLY A 239 -12.23 -6.24 2.77
CA GLY A 239 -12.87 -5.09 2.17
C GLY A 239 -12.30 -4.71 0.80
N LEU A 240 -13.06 -3.95 0.03
CA LEU A 240 -12.58 -3.31 -1.19
C LEU A 240 -11.56 -2.22 -0.83
N GLY A 241 -10.45 -2.13 -1.58
CA GLY A 241 -9.37 -1.18 -1.29
C GLY A 241 -8.76 -1.39 0.10
N SER A 242 -8.73 -2.64 0.55
CA SER A 242 -8.25 -3.03 1.87
C SER A 242 -7.14 -4.07 1.71
N PRO A 243 -5.92 -3.67 1.38
CA PRO A 243 -4.80 -4.60 1.31
C PRO A 243 -4.51 -5.21 2.69
N ALA A 244 -3.79 -6.32 2.73
CA ALA A 244 -3.32 -6.83 4.02
C ALA A 244 -2.34 -5.85 4.68
N ILE A 245 -1.49 -5.19 3.86
CA ILE A 245 -0.57 -4.14 4.31
C ILE A 245 -0.68 -2.92 3.39
N TYR A 246 -0.91 -1.75 3.98
CA TYR A 246 -0.78 -0.45 3.29
C TYR A 246 0.32 0.39 3.95
N SER A 247 1.29 0.83 3.17
CA SER A 247 2.45 1.54 3.69
C SER A 247 2.65 2.93 3.08
N THR A 248 2.70 3.91 3.98
CA THR A 248 3.31 5.23 3.81
C THR A 248 4.45 5.43 4.80
N ALA A 249 5.09 4.33 5.25
CA ALA A 249 6.13 4.30 6.26
C ALA A 249 7.07 3.11 6.07
N ASP A 250 7.86 2.81 7.10
CA ASP A 250 8.73 1.63 7.14
C ASP A 250 8.04 0.48 7.89
N ILE A 251 7.70 -0.58 7.17
CA ILE A 251 7.01 -1.75 7.72
C ILE A 251 7.85 -3.00 7.53
N THR A 252 8.16 -3.69 8.62
CA THR A 252 8.79 -5.01 8.60
C THR A 252 7.85 -6.05 9.20
N VAL A 253 7.57 -7.11 8.45
CA VAL A 253 6.75 -8.24 8.91
C VAL A 253 7.54 -9.53 8.80
N SER A 254 7.55 -10.31 9.87
CA SER A 254 8.24 -11.61 9.92
C SER A 254 7.29 -12.72 10.37
N ASN A 255 7.45 -13.93 9.82
CA ASN A 255 6.78 -15.15 10.28
C ASN A 255 5.24 -15.09 10.33
N ALA A 256 4.62 -14.26 9.49
CA ALA A 256 3.19 -13.99 9.54
C ALA A 256 2.43 -14.59 8.34
N THR A 257 1.14 -14.80 8.54
CA THR A 257 0.18 -15.12 7.47
C THR A 257 -0.63 -13.87 7.15
N LEU A 258 -0.53 -13.42 5.91
CA LEU A 258 -1.15 -12.21 5.39
C LEU A 258 -2.15 -12.58 4.30
N THR A 259 -3.39 -12.16 4.42
CA THR A 259 -4.44 -12.50 3.45
C THR A 259 -5.26 -11.27 3.09
N SER A 260 -5.39 -11.00 1.80
CA SER A 260 -6.36 -10.04 1.26
C SER A 260 -7.34 -10.76 0.34
N ASN A 261 -8.63 -10.69 0.66
CA ASN A 261 -9.66 -11.45 -0.06
C ASN A 261 -10.35 -10.67 -1.18
N LEU A 262 -10.16 -9.36 -1.26
CA LEU A 262 -10.84 -8.52 -2.26
C LEU A 262 -10.00 -7.34 -2.74
N SER A 263 -8.74 -7.29 -2.37
CA SER A 263 -7.82 -6.19 -2.72
C SER A 263 -6.42 -6.73 -2.94
N GLU A 264 -5.47 -5.84 -3.15
CA GLU A 264 -4.04 -6.13 -3.16
C GLU A 264 -3.60 -6.80 -1.85
N GLY A 265 -2.53 -7.56 -1.89
CA GLY A 265 -1.88 -8.05 -0.68
C GLY A 265 -1.10 -6.93 0.01
N VAL A 266 -0.39 -6.15 -0.79
CA VAL A 266 0.46 -5.04 -0.33
C VAL A 266 0.30 -3.84 -1.25
N CYS A 267 0.18 -2.65 -0.64
CA CYS A 267 0.35 -1.37 -1.33
C CYS A 267 1.48 -0.58 -0.68
N ILE A 268 2.40 -0.04 -1.50
CA ILE A 268 3.47 0.86 -1.05
C ILE A 268 3.32 2.17 -1.79
N GLU A 269 3.17 3.26 -1.04
CA GLU A 269 3.05 4.59 -1.61
C GLU A 269 4.30 5.44 -1.35
N GLY A 270 4.85 6.02 -2.43
CA GLY A 270 5.94 6.98 -2.36
C GLY A 270 7.26 6.43 -1.80
N LEU A 271 8.02 7.29 -1.14
CA LEU A 271 9.30 6.96 -0.51
C LEU A 271 9.10 6.09 0.74
N ASN A 272 8.69 4.84 0.55
CA ASN A 272 8.41 3.97 1.69
C ASN A 272 8.85 2.54 1.43
N ALA A 273 8.93 1.75 2.49
CA ALA A 273 9.48 0.40 2.43
C ALA A 273 8.60 -0.63 3.13
N ILE A 274 8.53 -1.81 2.51
CA ILE A 274 8.00 -3.02 3.16
C ILE A 274 9.03 -4.14 3.03
N THR A 275 9.32 -4.77 4.17
CA THR A 275 10.13 -5.99 4.22
C THR A 275 9.32 -7.14 4.79
N LEU A 276 9.21 -8.23 4.04
CA LEU A 276 8.57 -9.49 4.46
C LEU A 276 9.63 -10.58 4.64
N ASN A 277 9.71 -11.14 5.84
CA ASN A 277 10.65 -12.24 6.13
C ASN A 277 9.87 -13.50 6.50
N ASN A 278 10.03 -14.56 5.71
CA ASN A 278 9.39 -15.84 5.97
C ASN A 278 7.86 -15.72 6.17
N CYS A 279 7.21 -14.90 5.36
CA CYS A 279 5.76 -14.67 5.40
C CYS A 279 5.02 -15.48 4.35
N ASN A 280 3.76 -15.81 4.63
CA ASN A 280 2.83 -16.34 3.64
C ASN A 280 1.82 -15.26 3.28
N LEU A 281 1.96 -14.67 2.10
CA LEU A 281 1.08 -13.65 1.59
C LEU A 281 0.18 -14.22 0.49
N THR A 282 -1.12 -14.05 0.64
CA THR A 282 -2.12 -14.40 -0.38
C THR A 282 -3.00 -13.20 -0.68
N ALA A 283 -3.16 -12.87 -1.96
CA ALA A 283 -4.12 -11.84 -2.40
C ALA A 283 -5.07 -12.37 -3.48
N ASN A 284 -6.28 -11.83 -3.47
CA ASN A 284 -7.34 -12.11 -4.44
C ASN A 284 -8.00 -10.79 -4.89
N ASN A 285 -7.25 -9.99 -5.63
CA ASN A 285 -7.70 -8.70 -6.11
C ASN A 285 -8.57 -8.87 -7.36
N THR A 286 -9.89 -8.92 -7.18
CA THR A 286 -10.85 -9.16 -8.27
C THR A 286 -11.67 -7.93 -8.64
N LYS A 287 -11.51 -6.83 -7.90
CA LYS A 287 -12.25 -5.59 -8.15
C LYS A 287 -11.30 -4.41 -8.06
N ARG A 288 -11.25 -3.65 -9.14
CA ARG A 288 -10.53 -2.37 -9.16
C ARG A 288 -11.12 -1.41 -8.14
N ASN A 289 -10.27 -0.59 -7.57
CA ASN A 289 -10.66 0.44 -6.64
C ASN A 289 -10.03 1.80 -7.02
N GLY A 290 -10.77 2.89 -6.87
CA GLY A 290 -10.32 4.24 -7.16
C GLY A 290 -9.74 4.41 -8.57
N ASN A 291 -8.56 4.98 -8.64
CA ASN A 291 -7.87 5.29 -9.90
C ASN A 291 -7.20 4.07 -10.57
N ALA A 292 -7.03 2.95 -9.84
CA ALA A 292 -6.40 1.76 -10.39
C ALA A 292 -7.14 1.25 -11.63
N THR A 293 -6.39 0.94 -12.67
CA THR A 293 -6.92 0.31 -13.89
C THR A 293 -6.42 -1.12 -14.07
N PHE A 294 -5.51 -1.55 -13.23
CA PHE A 294 -5.02 -2.93 -13.15
C PHE A 294 -5.57 -3.65 -11.93
N LEU A 295 -5.34 -4.94 -11.88
CA LEU A 295 -5.50 -5.81 -10.72
C LEU A 295 -4.14 -6.42 -10.43
N ASP A 296 -3.73 -6.40 -9.18
CA ASP A 296 -2.39 -6.85 -8.79
C ASP A 296 -2.34 -7.35 -7.34
N THR A 297 -1.25 -7.99 -6.98
CA THR A 297 -1.00 -8.51 -5.63
C THR A 297 -0.11 -7.57 -4.83
N ILE A 298 0.95 -7.06 -5.44
CA ILE A 298 1.86 -6.06 -4.87
C ILE A 298 1.80 -4.82 -5.75
N MET A 299 1.21 -3.76 -5.22
CA MET A 299 1.13 -2.47 -5.87
C MET A 299 2.16 -1.52 -5.30
N ILE A 300 2.98 -0.92 -6.16
CA ILE A 300 4.00 0.07 -5.80
C ILE A 300 3.75 1.32 -6.64
N TYR A 301 3.39 2.41 -5.98
CA TYR A 301 2.89 3.58 -6.67
C TYR A 301 3.14 4.89 -5.92
N GLN A 302 2.85 5.99 -6.57
CA GLN A 302 2.75 7.31 -5.94
C GLN A 302 1.44 7.98 -6.38
N SER A 303 0.61 8.33 -5.42
CA SER A 303 -0.70 8.94 -5.68
C SER A 303 -0.63 10.44 -5.98
N MET A 304 0.42 11.12 -5.53
CA MET A 304 0.55 12.60 -5.50
C MET A 304 -0.49 13.28 -4.61
N SER A 305 -1.10 12.55 -3.66
CA SER A 305 -2.07 13.11 -2.71
C SER A 305 -1.43 14.00 -1.63
N GLY A 306 -0.13 13.81 -1.39
CA GLY A 306 0.61 14.49 -0.34
C GLY A 306 0.73 13.70 0.96
N ASP A 307 0.20 12.48 1.04
CA ASP A 307 0.30 11.65 2.25
C ASP A 307 1.65 10.95 2.37
N ALA A 308 2.28 10.66 1.23
CA ALA A 308 3.62 10.13 1.16
C ALA A 308 4.53 11.03 0.31
N ALA A 309 5.75 11.27 0.76
CA ALA A 309 6.75 11.96 -0.03
C ALA A 309 7.15 11.13 -1.26
N SER A 310 7.44 11.80 -2.37
CA SER A 310 7.94 11.14 -3.57
C SER A 310 9.38 10.65 -3.36
N GLY A 311 9.70 9.49 -3.91
CA GLY A 311 11.03 8.91 -3.80
C GLY A 311 11.09 7.50 -4.36
N THR A 312 12.04 6.71 -3.90
CA THR A 312 12.18 5.31 -4.30
C THR A 312 11.47 4.40 -3.32
N SER A 313 10.40 3.77 -3.78
CA SER A 313 9.67 2.75 -3.03
C SER A 313 10.48 1.45 -2.95
N GLN A 314 10.40 0.72 -1.84
CA GLN A 314 11.15 -0.51 -1.67
C GLN A 314 10.22 -1.66 -1.21
N PHE A 315 10.28 -2.77 -1.92
CA PHE A 315 9.68 -4.02 -1.51
C PHE A 315 10.76 -5.10 -1.40
N THR A 316 10.88 -5.71 -0.25
CA THR A 316 11.83 -6.80 -0.02
C THR A 316 11.07 -8.02 0.52
N MET A 317 11.30 -9.19 -0.06
CA MET A 317 10.78 -10.45 0.47
C MET A 317 11.86 -11.52 0.51
N ASN A 318 12.05 -12.10 1.70
CA ASN A 318 13.03 -13.13 1.98
C ASN A 318 12.33 -14.41 2.45
N GLY A 319 12.37 -15.47 1.65
CA GLY A 319 11.67 -16.72 1.94
C GLY A 319 10.14 -16.58 1.98
N GLY A 320 9.47 -17.64 2.40
CA GLY A 320 8.01 -17.69 2.46
C GLY A 320 7.33 -17.88 1.10
N THR A 321 6.02 -17.62 1.06
CA THR A 321 5.18 -17.83 -0.13
C THR A 321 4.42 -16.56 -0.49
N LEU A 322 4.42 -16.21 -1.77
CA LEU A 322 3.63 -15.13 -2.36
C LEU A 322 2.64 -15.73 -3.36
N THR A 323 1.36 -15.75 -3.01
CA THR A 323 0.29 -16.27 -3.85
C THR A 323 -0.56 -15.14 -4.42
N SER A 324 -0.49 -14.95 -5.75
CA SER A 324 -1.43 -14.12 -6.51
C SER A 324 -2.55 -15.00 -7.04
N LYS A 325 -3.77 -14.83 -6.56
CA LYS A 325 -4.95 -15.55 -7.07
C LYS A 325 -5.53 -14.90 -8.31
N SER A 326 -5.31 -13.61 -8.48
CA SER A 326 -5.82 -12.82 -9.60
C SER A 326 -4.95 -11.57 -9.81
N GLY A 327 -4.80 -11.17 -11.07
CA GLY A 327 -4.03 -10.01 -11.49
C GLY A 327 -2.51 -10.23 -11.50
N HIS A 328 -1.78 -9.17 -11.73
CA HIS A 328 -0.33 -9.19 -11.80
C HIS A 328 0.29 -9.48 -10.43
N VAL A 329 1.42 -10.18 -10.38
CA VAL A 329 2.09 -10.40 -9.08
C VAL A 329 2.65 -9.07 -8.56
N PHE A 330 3.33 -8.31 -9.41
CA PHE A 330 3.83 -6.97 -9.11
C PHE A 330 3.34 -5.96 -10.14
N HIS A 331 2.94 -4.79 -9.68
CA HIS A 331 2.63 -3.63 -10.53
C HIS A 331 3.34 -2.39 -10.00
N VAL A 332 4.10 -1.72 -10.89
CA VAL A 332 4.82 -0.48 -10.59
C VAL A 332 4.30 0.63 -11.48
N THR A 333 3.83 1.69 -10.88
CA THR A 333 3.29 2.85 -11.59
C THR A 333 3.57 4.16 -10.87
N ASN A 334 3.83 5.20 -11.63
CA ASN A 334 3.98 6.59 -11.16
C ASN A 334 5.07 6.80 -10.08
N THR A 335 6.03 5.89 -9.94
CA THR A 335 7.10 5.93 -8.94
C THR A 335 8.39 5.26 -9.45
N ASN A 336 9.47 5.43 -8.70
CA ASN A 336 10.67 4.59 -8.78
C ASN A 336 10.55 3.47 -7.75
N ALA A 337 10.78 2.23 -8.15
CA ALA A 337 10.66 1.08 -7.27
C ALA A 337 11.89 0.18 -7.28
N VAL A 338 12.25 -0.37 -6.13
CA VAL A 338 13.20 -1.47 -6.00
C VAL A 338 12.49 -2.66 -5.37
N ILE A 339 12.45 -3.76 -6.11
CA ILE A 339 11.89 -5.04 -5.68
C ILE A 339 13.07 -6.00 -5.46
N SER A 340 13.20 -6.56 -4.27
CA SER A 340 14.26 -7.51 -3.92
C SER A 340 13.66 -8.81 -3.42
N LEU A 341 13.96 -9.92 -4.12
CA LEU A 341 13.41 -11.23 -3.83
C LEU A 341 14.54 -12.25 -3.59
N LYS A 342 14.43 -13.01 -2.50
CA LYS A 342 15.38 -14.06 -2.17
C LYS A 342 14.67 -15.31 -1.65
N GLY A 343 14.72 -16.41 -2.41
CA GLY A 343 14.19 -17.71 -1.98
C GLY A 343 12.68 -17.75 -1.73
N VAL A 344 11.93 -16.87 -2.41
CA VAL A 344 10.46 -16.77 -2.28
C VAL A 344 9.78 -17.78 -3.19
N THR A 345 8.82 -18.53 -2.68
CA THR A 345 7.92 -19.33 -3.52
C THR A 345 6.82 -18.44 -4.06
N ILE A 346 6.84 -18.16 -5.38
CA ILE A 346 5.81 -17.36 -6.04
C ILE A 346 4.81 -18.27 -6.73
N GLU A 347 3.55 -18.20 -6.34
CA GLU A 347 2.42 -18.90 -6.96
C GLU A 347 1.54 -17.89 -7.70
N ASN A 348 1.71 -17.77 -9.00
CA ASN A 348 0.82 -16.97 -9.83
C ASN A 348 -0.30 -17.86 -10.40
N LYS A 349 -1.53 -17.65 -9.93
CA LYS A 349 -2.73 -18.39 -10.33
C LYS A 349 -3.60 -17.62 -11.33
N ASP A 350 -3.20 -16.40 -11.69
CA ASP A 350 -3.87 -15.62 -12.71
C ASP A 350 -3.66 -16.22 -14.11
N ALA A 351 -4.70 -16.18 -14.93
CA ALA A 351 -4.69 -16.80 -16.27
C ALA A 351 -3.68 -16.14 -17.22
N GLU A 352 -3.43 -14.84 -17.07
CA GLU A 352 -2.46 -14.11 -17.90
C GLU A 352 -1.01 -14.35 -17.43
N SER A 353 -0.83 -14.84 -16.22
CA SER A 353 0.47 -15.18 -15.63
C SER A 353 1.50 -14.05 -15.73
N ILE A 354 1.08 -12.80 -15.49
CA ILE A 354 1.98 -11.65 -15.50
C ILE A 354 2.70 -11.58 -14.14
N LEU A 355 4.04 -11.67 -14.18
CA LEU A 355 4.90 -11.55 -13.00
C LEU A 355 5.07 -10.08 -12.59
N LEU A 356 5.37 -9.21 -13.55
CA LEU A 356 5.63 -7.79 -13.29
C LEU A 356 5.09 -6.95 -14.43
N SER A 357 4.40 -5.87 -14.11
CA SER A 357 4.13 -4.78 -15.03
C SER A 357 4.72 -3.48 -14.52
N VAL A 358 5.37 -2.74 -15.43
CA VAL A 358 5.91 -1.40 -15.19
C VAL A 358 5.33 -0.50 -16.24
N CYS A 359 4.32 0.28 -15.91
CA CYS A 359 3.61 1.11 -16.89
C CYS A 359 2.76 2.18 -16.22
N ALA A 360 2.25 3.11 -17.03
CA ALA A 360 1.28 4.09 -16.58
C ALA A 360 -0.03 3.42 -16.13
N ASP A 361 -0.63 3.98 -15.10
CA ASP A 361 -1.95 3.64 -14.58
C ASP A 361 -2.73 4.94 -14.28
N GLY A 362 -3.70 4.91 -13.40
CA GLY A 362 -4.60 6.01 -13.08
C GLY A 362 -3.97 7.22 -12.36
N TRP A 363 -2.66 7.25 -12.17
CA TRP A 363 -1.91 8.34 -11.54
C TRP A 363 -0.90 8.95 -12.49
N GLN A 364 -0.57 10.22 -12.26
CA GLN A 364 0.32 11.00 -13.12
C GLN A 364 1.26 11.87 -12.28
N GLY A 365 2.34 12.33 -12.87
CA GLY A 365 3.31 13.25 -12.27
C GLY A 365 4.60 12.59 -11.81
N GLY A 366 4.65 11.26 -11.74
CA GLY A 366 5.83 10.46 -11.46
C GLY A 366 6.34 9.70 -12.68
N SER A 367 7.31 8.83 -12.44
CA SER A 367 7.91 7.95 -13.45
C SER A 367 7.48 6.49 -13.23
N ASN A 368 7.60 5.66 -14.25
CA ASN A 368 7.36 4.22 -14.17
C ASN A 368 8.71 3.52 -14.29
N VAL A 369 9.44 3.41 -13.18
CA VAL A 369 10.78 2.84 -13.15
C VAL A 369 10.87 1.75 -12.10
N ALA A 370 11.37 0.58 -12.48
CA ALA A 370 11.56 -0.53 -11.57
C ALA A 370 12.96 -1.11 -11.64
N THR A 371 13.48 -1.54 -10.51
CA THR A 371 14.60 -2.47 -10.40
C THR A 371 14.08 -3.75 -9.74
N LEU A 372 14.25 -4.90 -10.40
CA LEU A 372 13.95 -6.21 -9.84
C LEU A 372 15.26 -6.98 -9.62
N ASN A 373 15.60 -7.16 -8.36
CA ASN A 373 16.75 -7.97 -7.93
C ASN A 373 16.25 -9.35 -7.48
N ALA A 374 16.75 -10.40 -8.10
CA ALA A 374 16.43 -11.77 -7.75
C ALA A 374 17.73 -12.51 -7.39
N SER A 375 17.82 -13.00 -6.16
CA SER A 375 18.96 -13.75 -5.64
C SER A 375 18.51 -15.13 -5.17
N ALA A 376 19.08 -16.19 -5.70
CA ALA A 376 18.64 -17.57 -5.41
C ALA A 376 17.11 -17.74 -5.59
N GLN A 377 16.55 -17.13 -6.65
CA GLN A 377 15.13 -16.94 -6.85
C GLN A 377 14.64 -17.59 -8.14
N LYS A 378 13.51 -18.29 -8.08
CA LYS A 378 12.79 -18.76 -9.27
C LYS A 378 11.69 -17.78 -9.62
N LEU A 379 11.74 -17.25 -10.83
CA LEU A 379 10.73 -16.34 -11.39
C LEU A 379 10.02 -17.04 -12.55
N SER A 380 8.70 -16.91 -12.59
CA SER A 380 7.88 -17.43 -13.70
C SER A 380 6.77 -16.44 -14.03
N GLY A 381 6.53 -16.24 -15.34
CA GLY A 381 5.51 -15.34 -15.86
C GLY A 381 6.07 -14.24 -16.75
N ALA A 382 5.17 -13.57 -17.47
CA ALA A 382 5.54 -12.48 -18.37
C ALA A 382 5.94 -11.23 -17.57
N ILE A 383 6.90 -10.48 -18.12
CA ILE A 383 7.28 -9.15 -17.65
C ILE A 383 6.85 -8.13 -18.71
N LYS A 384 6.05 -7.17 -18.32
CA LYS A 384 5.47 -6.14 -19.18
C LYS A 384 6.05 -4.77 -18.84
N VAL A 385 6.70 -4.13 -19.81
CA VAL A 385 7.33 -2.81 -19.62
C VAL A 385 6.80 -1.85 -20.67
N GLY A 386 6.02 -0.87 -20.29
CA GLY A 386 5.40 0.10 -21.21
C GLY A 386 6.44 1.00 -21.88
N SER A 387 6.06 1.62 -23.00
CA SER A 387 6.94 2.44 -23.86
C SER A 387 7.66 3.56 -23.08
N ASP A 388 7.00 4.17 -22.12
CA ASP A 388 7.52 5.27 -21.30
C ASP A 388 8.04 4.80 -19.93
N SER A 389 8.38 3.51 -19.84
CA SER A 389 8.78 2.87 -18.60
C SER A 389 10.18 2.29 -18.67
N GLN A 390 10.76 1.99 -17.51
CA GLN A 390 12.11 1.45 -17.43
C GLN A 390 12.17 0.29 -16.45
N LEU A 391 12.90 -0.77 -16.80
CA LEU A 391 13.18 -1.91 -15.94
C LEU A 391 14.68 -2.24 -15.95
N THR A 392 15.24 -2.39 -14.76
CA THR A 392 16.51 -3.06 -14.55
C THR A 392 16.24 -4.40 -13.86
N LEU A 393 16.53 -5.51 -14.54
CA LEU A 393 16.40 -6.87 -14.01
C LEU A 393 17.77 -7.47 -13.74
N LYS A 394 17.98 -7.95 -12.51
CA LYS A 394 19.23 -8.61 -12.11
C LYS A 394 18.92 -9.99 -11.53
N LEU A 395 19.47 -11.03 -12.15
CA LEU A 395 19.38 -12.41 -11.70
C LEU A 395 20.75 -12.88 -11.23
N THR A 396 20.85 -13.26 -9.95
CA THR A 396 22.10 -13.70 -9.31
C THR A 396 21.90 -14.98 -8.51
N ASP A 397 23.00 -15.59 -8.15
CA ASP A 397 23.03 -16.74 -7.24
C ASP A 397 22.18 -17.94 -7.72
N GLY A 398 22.26 -18.27 -9.02
CA GLY A 398 21.51 -19.37 -9.61
C GLY A 398 20.02 -19.08 -9.80
N SER A 399 19.64 -17.81 -9.85
CA SER A 399 18.27 -17.41 -10.14
C SER A 399 17.83 -17.81 -11.54
N THR A 400 16.54 -18.09 -11.69
CA THR A 400 15.96 -18.47 -12.98
C THR A 400 14.78 -17.58 -13.32
N LEU A 401 14.67 -17.19 -14.59
CA LEU A 401 13.45 -16.61 -15.16
C LEU A 401 12.88 -17.56 -16.21
N ASN A 402 11.61 -17.91 -16.09
CA ASN A 402 10.84 -18.60 -17.13
C ASN A 402 9.74 -17.65 -17.59
N GLY A 403 9.99 -16.86 -18.62
CA GLY A 403 9.09 -15.80 -19.02
C GLY A 403 9.54 -15.04 -20.26
N ALA A 404 8.63 -14.24 -20.81
CA ALA A 404 8.92 -13.29 -21.88
C ALA A 404 8.95 -11.86 -21.33
N ILE A 405 9.69 -10.98 -22.01
CA ILE A 405 9.70 -9.53 -21.74
C ILE A 405 9.21 -8.81 -22.98
N ASP A 406 8.09 -8.10 -22.87
CA ASP A 406 7.54 -7.30 -23.96
C ASP A 406 6.79 -6.03 -23.45
N GLY A 407 6.33 -5.20 -24.38
CA GLY A 407 5.63 -3.95 -24.08
C GLY A 407 4.14 -3.94 -24.44
N LYS A 408 3.55 -5.08 -24.75
CA LYS A 408 2.11 -5.15 -25.07
C LYS A 408 1.32 -5.25 -23.77
N ILE A 409 0.67 -4.15 -23.41
CA ILE A 409 -0.03 -4.02 -22.13
C ILE A 409 -1.46 -3.60 -22.36
N THR A 410 -2.39 -4.37 -21.80
CA THR A 410 -3.81 -4.06 -21.73
C THR A 410 -4.21 -4.03 -20.25
N ASN A 411 -4.96 -3.03 -19.83
CA ASN A 411 -5.43 -2.95 -18.46
C ASN A 411 -6.71 -3.76 -18.22
N ALA A 412 -7.16 -3.88 -17.00
CA ALA A 412 -8.36 -4.62 -16.63
C ALA A 412 -9.68 -3.99 -17.14
N LYS A 413 -9.61 -2.82 -17.79
CA LYS A 413 -10.75 -2.22 -18.53
C LYS A 413 -10.77 -2.63 -20.01
N GLY A 414 -9.77 -3.42 -20.46
CA GLY A 414 -9.61 -3.77 -21.86
C GLY A 414 -8.97 -2.69 -22.73
N SER A 415 -8.43 -1.62 -22.11
CA SER A 415 -7.78 -0.53 -22.83
C SER A 415 -6.31 -0.84 -23.05
N THR A 416 -5.79 -0.57 -24.24
CA THR A 416 -4.35 -0.67 -24.54
C THR A 416 -3.61 0.46 -23.84
N VAL A 417 -2.67 0.12 -22.97
CA VAL A 417 -1.80 1.06 -22.26
C VAL A 417 -0.50 1.26 -23.01
N SER A 418 0.04 0.18 -23.58
CA SER A 418 1.28 0.25 -24.39
C SER A 418 1.25 -0.82 -25.48
N LYS A 419 2.01 -0.58 -26.57
CA LYS A 419 2.21 -1.54 -27.66
C LYS A 419 3.67 -1.91 -27.85
N GLU A 420 4.59 -1.09 -27.30
CA GLU A 420 6.01 -1.22 -27.48
C GLU A 420 6.71 -1.32 -26.11
N VAL A 421 7.83 -2.02 -26.09
CA VAL A 421 8.64 -2.16 -24.88
C VAL A 421 9.41 -0.86 -24.61
N GLY A 422 9.47 -0.50 -23.33
CA GLY A 422 10.29 0.61 -22.85
C GLY A 422 11.77 0.25 -22.75
N LYS A 423 12.48 0.94 -21.86
CA LYS A 423 13.90 0.65 -21.63
C LYS A 423 14.05 -0.53 -20.69
N VAL A 424 14.70 -1.59 -21.12
CA VAL A 424 14.91 -2.79 -20.32
C VAL A 424 16.40 -3.18 -20.34
N SER A 425 17.02 -3.20 -19.19
CA SER A 425 18.37 -3.76 -18.99
C SER A 425 18.27 -5.05 -18.19
N VAL A 426 18.83 -6.13 -18.70
CA VAL A 426 18.86 -7.45 -18.05
C VAL A 426 20.29 -7.84 -17.77
N THR A 427 20.57 -8.23 -16.53
CA THR A 427 21.87 -8.78 -16.12
C THR A 427 21.67 -10.20 -15.57
N LEU A 428 22.39 -11.16 -16.15
CA LEU A 428 22.52 -12.52 -15.63
C LEU A 428 23.94 -12.73 -15.14
N ASP A 429 24.11 -13.21 -13.92
CA ASP A 429 25.42 -13.71 -13.51
C ASP A 429 25.74 -15.06 -14.18
N GLY A 430 26.95 -15.59 -13.93
CA GLY A 430 27.40 -16.83 -14.54
C GLY A 430 26.60 -18.09 -14.17
N THR A 431 25.76 -18.01 -13.15
CA THR A 431 25.01 -19.14 -12.59
C THR A 431 23.51 -19.08 -12.87
N SER A 432 23.00 -17.90 -13.25
CA SER A 432 21.58 -17.65 -13.48
C SER A 432 21.18 -17.90 -14.94
N THR A 433 19.92 -18.26 -15.17
CA THR A 433 19.40 -18.60 -16.50
C THR A 433 18.07 -17.92 -16.80
N TRP A 434 17.82 -17.67 -18.08
CA TRP A 434 16.55 -17.16 -18.59
C TRP A 434 16.02 -18.05 -19.70
N THR A 435 14.89 -18.73 -19.47
CA THR A 435 14.16 -19.50 -20.48
C THR A 435 13.06 -18.62 -21.07
N LEU A 436 13.08 -18.44 -22.37
CA LEU A 436 12.08 -17.66 -23.08
C LEU A 436 10.76 -18.43 -23.20
N THR A 437 9.64 -17.75 -22.95
CA THR A 437 8.28 -18.28 -23.20
C THR A 437 7.56 -17.53 -24.31
N GLY A 438 8.22 -16.58 -24.93
CA GLY A 438 7.80 -15.75 -26.04
C GLY A 438 8.99 -14.91 -26.52
N ASP A 439 8.86 -14.35 -27.72
CA ASP A 439 9.83 -13.39 -28.20
C ASP A 439 9.98 -12.25 -27.21
N SER A 440 11.21 -11.92 -26.87
CA SER A 440 11.54 -10.99 -25.80
C SER A 440 12.38 -9.83 -26.31
N TYR A 441 12.13 -8.66 -25.77
CA TYR A 441 12.71 -7.41 -26.26
C TYR A 441 13.35 -6.66 -25.09
N VAL A 442 14.67 -6.37 -25.21
CA VAL A 442 15.41 -5.60 -24.23
C VAL A 442 16.28 -4.56 -24.92
N THR A 443 16.64 -3.49 -24.23
CA THR A 443 17.58 -2.48 -24.74
C THR A 443 19.03 -2.87 -24.47
N GLU A 444 19.27 -3.63 -23.40
CA GLU A 444 20.60 -4.04 -22.97
C GLU A 444 20.55 -5.45 -22.34
N PHE A 445 21.55 -6.27 -22.66
CA PHE A 445 21.74 -7.58 -22.05
C PHE A 445 23.20 -7.75 -21.61
N ASN A 446 23.39 -8.00 -20.33
CA ASN A 446 24.69 -8.23 -19.69
C ASN A 446 24.72 -9.65 -19.12
N GLY A 447 25.48 -10.52 -19.77
CA GLY A 447 25.60 -11.93 -19.35
C GLY A 447 26.11 -12.82 -20.48
N ASN A 448 26.20 -14.10 -20.21
CA ASN A 448 26.53 -15.06 -21.24
C ASN A 448 25.27 -15.44 -22.03
N ALA A 449 25.28 -15.26 -23.34
CA ALA A 449 24.14 -15.63 -24.19
C ALA A 449 23.75 -17.12 -24.05
N SER A 450 24.69 -18.00 -23.73
CA SER A 450 24.42 -19.42 -23.48
C SER A 450 23.60 -19.69 -22.19
N ASN A 451 23.42 -18.69 -21.33
CA ASN A 451 22.54 -18.75 -20.17
C ASN A 451 21.08 -18.37 -20.50
N VAL A 452 20.84 -17.92 -21.74
CA VAL A 452 19.51 -17.74 -22.30
C VAL A 452 19.12 -18.99 -23.08
N ILE A 453 17.97 -19.58 -22.74
CA ILE A 453 17.42 -20.76 -23.39
C ILE A 453 16.27 -20.30 -24.28
N SER A 454 16.43 -20.46 -25.60
CA SER A 454 15.50 -19.93 -26.60
C SER A 454 14.11 -20.57 -26.53
N ASN A 455 14.04 -21.88 -26.29
CA ASN A 455 12.78 -22.62 -26.28
C ASN A 455 11.88 -22.32 -27.51
N GLY A 456 12.52 -22.08 -28.67
CA GLY A 456 11.84 -21.75 -29.93
C GLY A 456 11.50 -20.26 -30.11
N HIS A 457 11.95 -19.37 -29.22
CA HIS A 457 11.73 -17.93 -29.24
C HIS A 457 13.03 -17.15 -29.42
N THR A 458 12.93 -15.88 -29.70
CA THR A 458 14.08 -15.01 -29.95
C THR A 458 14.19 -13.92 -28.89
N LEU A 459 15.40 -13.71 -28.37
CA LEU A 459 15.74 -12.52 -27.59
C LEU A 459 16.30 -11.45 -28.52
N TYR A 460 15.62 -10.32 -28.59
CA TYR A 460 16.09 -9.14 -29.30
C TYR A 460 16.72 -8.15 -28.33
N VAL A 461 17.98 -7.77 -28.60
CA VAL A 461 18.70 -6.74 -27.86
C VAL A 461 18.83 -5.53 -28.76
N ASN A 462 18.19 -4.42 -28.38
CA ASN A 462 18.12 -3.21 -29.19
C ASN A 462 17.69 -3.50 -30.65
N GLY A 463 16.68 -4.35 -30.82
CA GLY A 463 16.11 -4.74 -32.11
C GLY A 463 16.90 -5.80 -32.89
N VAL A 464 18.06 -6.26 -32.39
CA VAL A 464 18.89 -7.27 -33.05
C VAL A 464 18.80 -8.60 -32.28
N ALA A 465 18.54 -9.71 -33.00
CA ALA A 465 18.51 -11.04 -32.39
C ALA A 465 19.86 -11.39 -31.75
N LEU A 466 19.81 -11.78 -30.47
CA LEU A 466 20.99 -12.20 -29.71
C LEU A 466 21.48 -13.55 -30.24
N LYS A 467 22.76 -13.62 -30.62
CA LYS A 467 23.39 -14.86 -31.07
C LYS A 467 24.00 -15.62 -29.90
N GLY A 468 24.10 -16.96 -30.02
CA GLY A 468 24.71 -17.81 -29.01
C GLY A 468 23.74 -18.23 -27.88
N VAL A 469 22.47 -18.00 -28.06
CA VAL A 469 21.37 -18.53 -27.20
C VAL A 469 21.30 -20.05 -27.42
N LYS A 470 20.98 -20.83 -26.36
CA LYS A 470 20.78 -22.29 -26.40
C LYS A 470 19.41 -22.68 -26.90
#